data_0d85c413a1c2adc0394952707e1011e5
#
_entry.id   0d85c413a1c2adc0394952707e1011e5
#
_cell.length_a   1.000
_cell.length_b   1.000
_cell.length_c   1.000
_cell.angle_alpha   90.00
_cell.angle_beta   90.00
_cell.angle_gamma   90.00
#
_symmetry.space_group_name_H-M   'P 1'
#
loop_
_entity.id
_entity.type
_entity.pdbx_description
1 polymer ?
#
loop_
_entity_poly.entity_id
_entity_poly.type
_entity_poly.pdbx_seq_one_letter_code
_entity_poly.pdbx_strand_id
1 'polypeptide(L)'
;MQLNKIKLHSCTTFASAQSQITLDDDYNVPDYRPDIVKVLKEKGELHFDEVKAAAGAAWLKGRLVFRVLYRSDQENGKISCLKGEIPFQEKLNMDGVQEYDVIQASGEIEDLTIGVIHSRKISVRAVILLKTEEPQEKEDELCVGIEADDGCEKRYRNTNILQLLCMKRDQCRQKSEITLPSSKPNVQEILWKSLEIRNLDTKMGQDGVKLSGEVLISVLYQEEEETDRVQWYETVIPLDCGVECDAGTEADIIYKVKARPASMELEVKPDYDGEERVLVLELVMNLDIRVWKEQEISMLEDVYSLKKEIIPVCTGVTLHHISVKNESQCRLTEQMELAESQEKILQICSCEGTVHLESTELTEQGVRAEGILVTELLYITTDDQMPIGSAREIYPFEQLIEIPQQTARTERNKPEELEALERKNKLQTELDCRISQLSAVMLDQDHVEIKAVIGLDLLAFEQEQIDNITDMREEALDMEQLQKRPGLVGYIAKDGDSLWSIAKENHTTVEDILRDNHRTDEDLRRGEKILIVKKVELNSYES
;
A
#
# COMPACT_ATOMS: atom_id res chain seq x y z
N MET A 1 -13.40 -12.47 40.20
CA MET A 1 -12.30 -11.54 39.81
C MET A 1 -12.71 -10.76 38.57
N GLN A 2 -12.28 -9.49 38.44
CA GLN A 2 -12.58 -8.67 37.27
C GLN A 2 -11.29 -8.37 36.53
N LEU A 3 -11.29 -8.64 35.20
CA LEU A 3 -10.16 -8.33 34.32
C LEU A 3 -10.21 -6.87 33.89
N ASN A 4 -9.07 -6.20 33.93
CA ASN A 4 -8.89 -4.88 33.37
C ASN A 4 -8.42 -5.03 31.92
N LYS A 5 -9.20 -4.55 30.98
CA LYS A 5 -8.96 -4.72 29.56
C LYS A 5 -8.84 -3.38 28.86
N ILE A 6 -8.01 -3.31 27.84
CA ILE A 6 -7.93 -2.20 26.88
C ILE A 6 -8.34 -2.70 25.51
N LYS A 7 -8.85 -1.80 24.68
CA LYS A 7 -9.20 -2.11 23.29
C LYS A 7 -8.01 -1.86 22.39
N LEU A 8 -7.70 -2.82 21.55
CA LEU A 8 -6.74 -2.72 20.46
C LEU A 8 -7.50 -2.66 19.14
N HIS A 9 -7.45 -1.54 18.45
CA HIS A 9 -7.93 -1.42 17.08
C HIS A 9 -6.79 -1.73 16.12
N SER A 10 -7.02 -2.63 15.18
CA SER A 10 -6.09 -3.01 14.14
C SER A 10 -6.78 -3.04 12.79
N CYS A 11 -6.00 -2.95 11.71
CA CYS A 11 -6.49 -3.13 10.34
C CYS A 11 -5.77 -4.31 9.72
N THR A 12 -6.54 -5.21 9.17
CA THR A 12 -6.05 -6.38 8.45
C THR A 12 -6.75 -6.50 7.10
N THR A 13 -6.12 -7.13 6.14
CA THR A 13 -6.81 -7.56 4.92
C THR A 13 -7.41 -8.93 5.19
N PHE A 14 -8.75 -8.99 5.29
CA PHE A 14 -9.46 -10.23 5.57
C PHE A 14 -9.38 -11.20 4.39
N ALA A 15 -9.65 -10.70 3.19
CA ALA A 15 -9.60 -11.46 1.96
C ALA A 15 -9.01 -10.61 0.83
N SER A 16 -8.29 -11.24 -0.07
CA SER A 16 -7.79 -10.62 -1.29
C SER A 16 -7.85 -11.59 -2.45
N ALA A 17 -8.09 -11.08 -3.64
CA ALA A 17 -8.05 -11.86 -4.87
C ALA A 17 -7.53 -11.03 -6.02
N GLN A 18 -6.94 -11.71 -7.00
CA GLN A 18 -6.52 -11.10 -8.25
C GLN A 18 -6.91 -11.97 -9.43
N SER A 19 -7.20 -11.34 -10.56
CA SER A 19 -7.53 -12.00 -11.82
C SER A 19 -6.93 -11.21 -12.96
N GLN A 20 -6.29 -11.90 -13.89
CA GLN A 20 -5.85 -11.31 -15.15
C GLN A 20 -6.91 -11.61 -16.21
N ILE A 21 -7.44 -10.56 -16.83
CA ILE A 21 -8.41 -10.66 -17.92
C ILE A 21 -7.82 -10.14 -19.21
N THR A 22 -8.25 -10.70 -20.32
CA THR A 22 -7.94 -10.18 -21.65
C THR A 22 -9.22 -9.67 -22.30
N LEU A 23 -9.23 -8.40 -22.65
CA LEU A 23 -10.24 -7.81 -23.53
C LEU A 23 -9.71 -7.87 -24.96
N ASP A 24 -10.51 -8.36 -25.88
CA ASP A 24 -10.17 -8.42 -27.31
C ASP A 24 -11.44 -8.14 -28.09
N ASP A 25 -11.53 -6.95 -28.68
CA ASP A 25 -12.72 -6.48 -29.38
C ASP A 25 -12.35 -5.62 -30.58
N ASP A 26 -13.25 -5.58 -31.54
CA ASP A 26 -13.15 -4.78 -32.74
C ASP A 26 -13.96 -3.49 -32.60
N TYR A 27 -13.36 -2.36 -32.93
CA TYR A 27 -14.03 -1.06 -32.84
C TYR A 27 -14.12 -0.38 -34.21
N ASN A 28 -15.32 0.05 -34.58
CA ASN A 28 -15.54 0.75 -35.84
C ASN A 28 -15.28 2.25 -35.68
N VAL A 29 -14.51 2.81 -36.60
CA VAL A 29 -14.28 4.26 -36.65
C VAL A 29 -15.59 4.97 -36.98
N PRO A 30 -16.06 5.92 -36.15
CA PRO A 30 -17.29 6.67 -36.42
C PRO A 30 -17.23 7.44 -37.72
N ASP A 31 -18.35 7.59 -38.43
CA ASP A 31 -18.42 8.21 -39.76
C ASP A 31 -17.93 9.66 -39.83
N TYR A 32 -17.98 10.39 -38.72
CA TYR A 32 -17.47 11.76 -38.60
C TYR A 32 -15.96 11.86 -38.45
N ARG A 33 -15.27 10.74 -38.26
CA ARG A 33 -13.80 10.69 -38.17
C ARG A 33 -13.20 10.23 -39.49
N PRO A 34 -12.02 10.76 -39.88
CA PRO A 34 -11.34 10.32 -41.07
C PRO A 34 -10.81 8.90 -40.97
N ASP A 35 -10.52 8.29 -42.13
CA ASP A 35 -9.98 6.94 -42.24
C ASP A 35 -8.59 6.82 -41.60
N ILE A 36 -8.34 5.71 -40.90
CA ILE A 36 -7.06 5.46 -40.23
C ILE A 36 -6.05 4.86 -41.20
N VAL A 37 -4.86 5.45 -41.23
CA VAL A 37 -3.71 4.91 -41.96
C VAL A 37 -2.72 4.25 -41.00
N LYS A 38 -2.37 4.92 -39.89
CA LYS A 38 -1.37 4.45 -38.91
C LYS A 38 -1.73 4.95 -37.52
N VAL A 39 -1.72 4.05 -36.55
CA VAL A 39 -1.77 4.40 -35.12
C VAL A 39 -0.42 4.99 -34.72
N LEU A 40 -0.44 6.13 -34.02
CA LEU A 40 0.74 6.81 -33.51
C LEU A 40 0.91 6.57 -32.02
N LYS A 41 -0.19 6.70 -31.26
CA LYS A 41 -0.16 6.51 -29.81
C LYS A 41 -1.51 5.99 -29.32
N GLU A 42 -1.48 5.08 -28.37
CA GLU A 42 -2.65 4.57 -27.66
C GLU A 42 -2.52 4.79 -26.14
N LYS A 43 -3.67 4.96 -25.48
CA LYS A 43 -3.76 5.04 -24.02
C LYS A 43 -5.07 4.44 -23.56
N GLY A 44 -5.00 3.65 -22.49
CA GLY A 44 -6.15 3.05 -21.81
C GLY A 44 -6.31 3.59 -20.40
N GLU A 45 -7.55 3.71 -19.97
CA GLU A 45 -7.92 4.07 -18.60
C GLU A 45 -9.03 3.12 -18.13
N LEU A 46 -8.90 2.58 -16.92
CA LEU A 46 -9.90 1.68 -16.34
C LEU A 46 -10.86 2.45 -15.45
N HIS A 47 -12.15 2.26 -15.70
CA HIS A 47 -13.22 2.81 -14.87
C HIS A 47 -14.06 1.69 -14.29
N PHE A 48 -14.20 1.66 -12.98
CA PHE A 48 -15.11 0.75 -12.30
C PHE A 48 -16.47 1.42 -12.11
N ASP A 49 -17.51 0.84 -12.73
CA ASP A 49 -18.88 1.35 -12.63
C ASP A 49 -19.57 0.77 -11.39
N GLU A 50 -19.25 -0.48 -11.02
CA GLU A 50 -19.80 -1.18 -9.86
C GLU A 50 -18.78 -2.15 -9.27
N VAL A 51 -18.62 -2.11 -7.95
CA VAL A 51 -17.86 -3.07 -7.15
C VAL A 51 -18.81 -3.60 -6.08
N LYS A 52 -19.12 -4.89 -6.12
CA LYS A 52 -20.14 -5.49 -5.25
C LYS A 52 -19.63 -6.75 -4.59
N ALA A 53 -19.75 -6.81 -3.27
CA ALA A 53 -19.54 -8.04 -2.52
C ALA A 53 -20.73 -9.00 -2.71
N ALA A 54 -20.43 -10.28 -2.77
CA ALA A 54 -21.39 -11.37 -2.75
C ALA A 54 -20.81 -12.52 -1.91
N ALA A 55 -21.64 -13.46 -1.50
CA ALA A 55 -21.18 -14.60 -0.69
C ALA A 55 -20.03 -15.35 -1.38
N GLY A 56 -18.82 -15.25 -0.80
CA GLY A 56 -17.59 -15.88 -1.28
C GLY A 56 -17.00 -15.26 -2.55
N ALA A 57 -17.37 -14.04 -2.95
CA ALA A 57 -16.83 -13.42 -4.17
C ALA A 57 -17.02 -11.89 -4.20
N ALA A 58 -16.21 -11.24 -5.04
CA ALA A 58 -16.39 -9.87 -5.49
C ALA A 58 -16.80 -9.84 -6.97
N TRP A 59 -17.81 -9.05 -7.30
CA TRP A 59 -18.22 -8.76 -8.67
C TRP A 59 -17.72 -7.37 -9.06
N LEU A 60 -16.98 -7.31 -10.14
CA LEU A 60 -16.46 -6.09 -10.73
C LEU A 60 -17.17 -5.87 -12.06
N LYS A 61 -17.70 -4.68 -12.25
CA LYS A 61 -18.20 -4.22 -13.54
C LYS A 61 -17.55 -2.89 -13.86
N GLY A 62 -17.06 -2.77 -15.07
CA GLY A 62 -16.36 -1.56 -15.50
C GLY A 62 -16.19 -1.50 -16.99
N ARG A 63 -15.36 -0.57 -17.42
CA ARG A 63 -15.03 -0.35 -18.83
C ARG A 63 -13.58 0.10 -18.98
N LEU A 64 -12.95 -0.38 -20.02
CA LEU A 64 -11.71 0.15 -20.56
C LEU A 64 -12.07 1.31 -21.48
N VAL A 65 -11.70 2.53 -21.11
CA VAL A 65 -11.78 3.69 -22.01
C VAL A 65 -10.43 3.81 -22.69
N PHE A 66 -10.42 3.75 -24.01
CA PHE A 66 -9.20 3.90 -24.80
C PHE A 66 -9.23 5.13 -25.68
N ARG A 67 -8.04 5.67 -25.94
CA ARG A 67 -7.81 6.77 -26.89
C ARG A 67 -6.72 6.37 -27.86
N VAL A 68 -6.90 6.78 -29.10
CA VAL A 68 -5.97 6.51 -30.20
C VAL A 68 -5.66 7.79 -30.92
N LEU A 69 -4.39 8.16 -30.95
CA LEU A 69 -3.87 9.20 -31.83
C LEU A 69 -3.43 8.51 -33.12
N TYR A 70 -3.91 8.98 -34.26
CA TYR A 70 -3.62 8.32 -35.52
C TYR A 70 -3.42 9.31 -36.67
N ARG A 71 -2.69 8.86 -37.67
CA ARG A 71 -2.58 9.55 -38.96
C ARG A 71 -3.73 9.12 -39.86
N SER A 72 -4.42 10.09 -40.45
CA SER A 72 -5.51 9.85 -41.38
C SER A 72 -5.02 9.78 -42.84
N ASP A 73 -5.93 9.38 -43.73
CA ASP A 73 -5.74 9.32 -45.18
C ASP A 73 -5.92 10.69 -45.87
N GLN A 74 -6.30 11.72 -45.10
CA GLN A 74 -6.49 13.08 -45.65
C GLN A 74 -5.18 13.70 -46.12
N GLU A 75 -5.27 14.68 -47.02
CA GLU A 75 -4.12 15.42 -47.57
C GLU A 75 -3.21 15.92 -46.43
N ASN A 76 -1.91 15.79 -46.60
CA ASN A 76 -0.86 16.13 -45.65
C ASN A 76 -0.82 15.27 -44.38
N GLY A 77 -1.41 14.04 -44.38
CA GLY A 77 -1.32 13.13 -43.26
C GLY A 77 -1.90 13.68 -41.95
N LYS A 78 -3.06 14.35 -42.04
CA LYS A 78 -3.73 14.99 -40.89
C LYS A 78 -3.82 14.07 -39.71
N ILE A 79 -3.46 14.58 -38.53
CA ILE A 79 -3.55 13.87 -37.27
C ILE A 79 -4.97 13.97 -36.72
N SER A 80 -5.50 12.86 -36.21
CA SER A 80 -6.83 12.78 -35.60
C SER A 80 -6.82 11.89 -34.36
N CYS A 81 -7.83 12.03 -33.53
CA CYS A 81 -7.99 11.27 -32.31
C CYS A 81 -9.31 10.50 -32.33
N LEU A 82 -9.27 9.28 -31.81
CA LEU A 82 -10.43 8.43 -31.60
C LEU A 82 -10.52 8.05 -30.12
N LYS A 83 -11.72 8.10 -29.56
CA LYS A 83 -12.03 7.61 -28.22
C LYS A 83 -13.08 6.51 -28.32
N GLY A 84 -12.89 5.42 -27.60
CA GLY A 84 -13.84 4.31 -27.50
C GLY A 84 -13.85 3.71 -26.12
N GLU A 85 -14.77 2.79 -25.89
CA GLU A 85 -14.88 2.06 -24.62
C GLU A 85 -15.25 0.61 -24.85
N ILE A 86 -14.70 -0.27 -24.02
CA ILE A 86 -15.00 -1.71 -24.01
C ILE A 86 -15.46 -2.07 -22.58
N PRO A 87 -16.70 -2.52 -22.39
CA PRO A 87 -17.17 -2.93 -21.08
C PRO A 87 -16.57 -4.28 -20.67
N PHE A 88 -16.36 -4.47 -19.38
CA PHE A 88 -15.98 -5.75 -18.79
C PHE A 88 -16.79 -6.07 -17.55
N GLN A 89 -16.91 -7.34 -17.26
CA GLN A 89 -17.48 -7.83 -16.01
C GLN A 89 -16.70 -9.06 -15.59
N GLU A 90 -16.25 -9.07 -14.33
CA GLU A 90 -15.43 -10.15 -13.77
C GLU A 90 -15.92 -10.53 -12.38
N LYS A 91 -15.74 -11.81 -12.04
CA LYS A 91 -16.02 -12.35 -10.74
C LYS A 91 -14.73 -12.90 -10.13
N LEU A 92 -14.30 -12.32 -9.01
CA LEU A 92 -13.16 -12.80 -8.24
C LEU A 92 -13.66 -13.58 -7.02
N ASN A 93 -13.18 -14.82 -6.86
CA ASN A 93 -13.52 -15.61 -5.67
C ASN A 93 -12.72 -15.08 -4.47
N MET A 94 -13.42 -14.82 -3.38
CA MET A 94 -12.87 -14.29 -2.13
C MET A 94 -13.52 -15.02 -0.97
N ASP A 95 -12.82 -16.02 -0.44
CA ASP A 95 -13.36 -16.87 0.61
C ASP A 95 -13.67 -16.07 1.88
N GLY A 96 -14.84 -16.29 2.46
CA GLY A 96 -15.31 -15.63 3.68
C GLY A 96 -16.07 -14.33 3.48
N VAL A 97 -15.95 -13.67 2.34
CA VAL A 97 -16.65 -12.41 2.02
C VAL A 97 -18.17 -12.60 2.04
N GLN A 98 -18.87 -11.61 2.61
CA GLN A 98 -20.33 -11.56 2.70
C GLN A 98 -20.90 -10.44 1.83
N GLU A 99 -22.23 -10.43 1.62
CA GLU A 99 -22.91 -9.48 0.73
C GLU A 99 -22.81 -7.99 1.14
N TYR A 100 -22.49 -7.73 2.40
CA TYR A 100 -22.44 -6.35 2.93
C TYR A 100 -21.02 -5.85 3.17
N ASP A 101 -20.01 -6.66 2.82
CA ASP A 101 -18.62 -6.30 3.03
C ASP A 101 -18.19 -5.22 2.02
N VAL A 102 -17.25 -4.39 2.45
CA VAL A 102 -16.73 -3.30 1.64
C VAL A 102 -15.48 -3.76 0.90
N ILE A 103 -15.63 -4.01 -0.39
CA ILE A 103 -14.53 -4.44 -1.25
C ILE A 103 -13.86 -3.23 -1.89
N GLN A 104 -12.55 -3.23 -1.88
CA GLN A 104 -11.73 -2.35 -2.70
C GLN A 104 -11.36 -3.05 -4.00
N ALA A 105 -11.52 -2.36 -5.11
CA ALA A 105 -11.04 -2.83 -6.40
C ALA A 105 -10.02 -1.86 -6.97
N SER A 106 -9.01 -2.41 -7.58
CA SER A 106 -8.04 -1.69 -8.40
C SER A 106 -7.75 -2.49 -9.66
N GLY A 107 -7.32 -1.81 -10.71
CA GLY A 107 -6.94 -2.44 -11.96
C GLY A 107 -5.72 -1.77 -12.55
N GLU A 108 -4.90 -2.56 -13.19
CA GLU A 108 -3.70 -2.14 -13.91
C GLU A 108 -3.75 -2.70 -15.33
N ILE A 109 -3.48 -1.85 -16.31
CA ILE A 109 -3.35 -2.27 -17.71
C ILE A 109 -1.90 -2.71 -17.89
N GLU A 110 -1.68 -4.02 -18.02
CA GLU A 110 -0.34 -4.59 -18.22
C GLU A 110 0.10 -4.46 -19.69
N ASP A 111 -0.85 -4.57 -20.62
CA ASP A 111 -0.61 -4.35 -22.04
C ASP A 111 -1.85 -3.79 -22.73
N LEU A 112 -1.64 -2.87 -23.66
CA LEU A 112 -2.66 -2.37 -24.55
C LEU A 112 -2.08 -2.30 -25.96
N THR A 113 -2.71 -3.00 -26.88
CA THR A 113 -2.32 -3.00 -28.30
C THR A 113 -3.50 -2.69 -29.16
N ILE A 114 -3.38 -1.65 -30.00
CA ILE A 114 -4.41 -1.26 -30.96
C ILE A 114 -3.89 -1.41 -32.38
N GLY A 115 -4.45 -2.37 -33.10
CA GLY A 115 -4.10 -2.71 -34.49
C GLY A 115 -5.10 -2.15 -35.50
N VAL A 116 -4.64 -1.80 -36.71
CA VAL A 116 -5.52 -1.39 -37.80
C VAL A 116 -5.91 -2.64 -38.62
N ILE A 117 -7.19 -3.01 -38.58
CA ILE A 117 -7.74 -4.10 -39.43
C ILE A 117 -7.95 -3.59 -40.85
N HIS A 118 -8.59 -2.47 -40.99
CA HIS A 118 -8.73 -1.67 -42.21
C HIS A 118 -9.05 -0.22 -41.87
N SER A 119 -9.10 0.69 -42.83
CA SER A 119 -9.18 2.13 -42.59
C SER A 119 -10.34 2.59 -41.68
N ARG A 120 -11.42 1.80 -41.60
CA ARG A 120 -12.62 2.10 -40.77
C ARG A 120 -12.78 1.15 -39.56
N LYS A 121 -11.79 0.30 -39.26
CA LYS A 121 -11.90 -0.68 -38.20
C LYS A 121 -10.57 -0.97 -37.53
N ILE A 122 -10.54 -0.92 -36.22
CA ILE A 122 -9.38 -1.25 -35.38
C ILE A 122 -9.69 -2.46 -34.50
N SER A 123 -8.67 -3.23 -34.17
CA SER A 123 -8.70 -4.22 -33.08
C SER A 123 -8.12 -3.59 -31.82
N VAL A 124 -8.76 -3.80 -30.70
CA VAL A 124 -8.31 -3.33 -29.38
C VAL A 124 -8.11 -4.55 -28.49
N ARG A 125 -6.88 -4.81 -28.11
CA ARG A 125 -6.52 -5.90 -27.19
C ARG A 125 -5.87 -5.30 -25.96
N ALA A 126 -6.40 -5.63 -24.77
CA ALA A 126 -5.84 -5.21 -23.50
C ALA A 126 -5.72 -6.40 -22.54
N VAL A 127 -4.59 -6.47 -21.85
CA VAL A 127 -4.36 -7.38 -20.71
C VAL A 127 -4.46 -6.55 -19.45
N ILE A 128 -5.37 -6.92 -18.56
CA ILE A 128 -5.72 -6.15 -17.37
C ILE A 128 -5.59 -7.03 -16.14
N LEU A 129 -4.79 -6.60 -15.17
CA LEU A 129 -4.73 -7.20 -13.85
C LEU A 129 -5.74 -6.50 -12.92
N LEU A 130 -6.74 -7.25 -12.48
CA LEU A 130 -7.73 -6.80 -11.51
C LEU A 130 -7.35 -7.31 -10.12
N LYS A 131 -7.38 -6.44 -9.11
CA LYS A 131 -7.10 -6.76 -7.72
C LYS A 131 -8.27 -6.32 -6.85
N THR A 132 -8.66 -7.18 -5.91
CA THR A 132 -9.68 -6.89 -4.92
C THR A 132 -9.17 -7.19 -3.52
N GLU A 133 -9.48 -6.33 -2.58
CA GLU A 133 -9.11 -6.47 -1.18
C GLU A 133 -10.31 -6.12 -0.30
N GLU A 134 -10.46 -6.84 0.80
CA GLU A 134 -11.40 -6.51 1.87
C GLU A 134 -10.60 -6.06 3.09
N PRO A 135 -10.40 -4.75 3.27
CA PRO A 135 -9.78 -4.24 4.49
C PRO A 135 -10.80 -4.29 5.63
N GLN A 136 -10.42 -4.91 6.71
CA GLN A 136 -11.26 -5.07 7.89
C GLN A 136 -10.61 -4.39 9.10
N GLU A 137 -11.38 -3.55 9.77
CA GLU A 137 -11.04 -3.09 11.12
C GLU A 137 -11.39 -4.19 12.11
N LYS A 138 -10.44 -4.51 13.00
CA LYS A 138 -10.60 -5.50 14.04
C LYS A 138 -10.41 -4.83 15.39
N GLU A 139 -11.30 -5.14 16.33
CA GLU A 139 -11.19 -4.74 17.73
C GLU A 139 -10.92 -5.97 18.58
N ASP A 140 -9.75 -6.04 19.19
CA ASP A 140 -9.38 -7.05 20.16
C ASP A 140 -9.33 -6.43 21.58
N GLU A 141 -9.66 -7.18 22.62
CA GLU A 141 -9.50 -6.77 24.00
C GLU A 141 -8.24 -7.39 24.58
N LEU A 142 -7.30 -6.57 25.06
CA LEU A 142 -6.07 -7.03 25.71
C LEU A 142 -6.17 -6.90 27.23
N CYS A 143 -5.80 -7.94 27.94
CA CYS A 143 -5.79 -7.95 29.41
C CYS A 143 -4.55 -7.25 29.95
N VAL A 144 -4.74 -6.11 30.60
CA VAL A 144 -3.66 -5.30 31.21
C VAL A 144 -3.63 -5.40 32.73
N GLY A 145 -4.54 -6.17 33.32
CA GLY A 145 -4.55 -6.34 34.75
C GLY A 145 -5.74 -7.11 35.28
N ILE A 146 -5.76 -7.30 36.58
CA ILE A 146 -6.84 -7.98 37.28
C ILE A 146 -7.07 -7.32 38.66
N GLU A 147 -8.35 -7.10 38.98
CA GLU A 147 -8.78 -6.81 40.32
C GLU A 147 -8.92 -8.14 41.06
N ALA A 148 -7.94 -8.46 41.89
CA ALA A 148 -7.90 -9.69 42.65
C ALA A 148 -7.71 -9.40 44.14
N ASP A 149 -8.20 -10.33 44.98
CA ASP A 149 -8.00 -10.28 46.40
C ASP A 149 -6.51 -10.39 46.80
N ASP A 150 -6.16 -9.99 48.01
CA ASP A 150 -4.81 -10.14 48.56
C ASP A 150 -4.34 -11.59 48.48
N GLY A 151 -3.12 -11.83 48.02
CA GLY A 151 -2.49 -13.15 47.87
C GLY A 151 -2.53 -13.71 46.45
N CYS A 152 -2.77 -12.89 45.44
CA CYS A 152 -2.58 -13.25 44.03
C CYS A 152 -1.24 -12.71 43.55
N GLU A 153 -0.40 -13.60 43.02
CA GLU A 153 0.81 -13.26 42.30
C GLU A 153 0.48 -12.98 40.85
N LYS A 154 1.07 -11.91 40.26
CA LYS A 154 0.78 -11.45 38.91
C LYS A 154 2.08 -11.29 38.14
N ARG A 155 2.13 -11.86 36.93
CA ARG A 155 3.26 -11.67 36.04
C ARG A 155 2.82 -10.81 34.85
N TYR A 156 3.60 -9.77 34.59
CA TYR A 156 3.35 -8.84 33.49
C TYR A 156 4.45 -8.95 32.45
N ARG A 157 4.05 -8.76 31.21
CA ARG A 157 4.95 -8.62 30.06
C ARG A 157 4.76 -7.24 29.45
N ASN A 158 5.85 -6.48 29.35
CA ASN A 158 5.83 -5.24 28.59
C ASN A 158 5.96 -5.55 27.11
N THR A 159 5.07 -5.00 26.30
CA THR A 159 5.07 -5.14 24.86
C THR A 159 4.63 -3.84 24.20
N ASN A 160 5.11 -3.59 22.99
CA ASN A 160 4.61 -2.50 22.18
C ASN A 160 3.40 -3.01 21.39
N ILE A 161 2.42 -2.17 21.21
CA ILE A 161 1.26 -2.42 20.35
C ILE A 161 1.15 -1.30 19.31
N LEU A 162 0.68 -1.65 18.13
CA LEU A 162 0.37 -0.70 17.07
C LEU A 162 -1.14 -0.45 17.07
N GLN A 163 -1.54 0.68 17.66
CA GLN A 163 -2.93 1.10 17.74
C GLN A 163 -3.34 1.83 16.46
N LEU A 164 -4.36 1.35 15.75
CA LEU A 164 -4.99 2.09 14.66
C LEU A 164 -5.81 3.24 15.25
N LEU A 165 -5.47 4.46 14.89
CA LEU A 165 -6.19 5.66 15.32
C LEU A 165 -7.27 6.07 14.32
N CYS A 166 -6.96 5.95 13.03
CA CYS A 166 -7.87 6.33 11.96
C CYS A 166 -7.63 5.47 10.72
N MET A 167 -8.72 4.99 10.12
CA MET A 167 -8.75 4.47 8.77
C MET A 167 -9.85 5.21 8.01
N LYS A 168 -9.47 6.03 7.04
CA LYS A 168 -10.41 6.88 6.32
C LYS A 168 -10.13 6.84 4.83
N ARG A 169 -11.21 6.81 4.05
CA ARG A 169 -11.17 7.05 2.61
C ARG A 169 -11.91 8.32 2.30
N ASP A 170 -11.29 9.14 1.50
CA ASP A 170 -11.86 10.42 1.13
C ASP A 170 -11.39 10.82 -0.27
N GLN A 171 -11.96 11.89 -0.80
CA GLN A 171 -11.58 12.46 -2.07
C GLN A 171 -11.25 13.93 -1.91
N CYS A 172 -10.16 14.36 -2.50
CA CYS A 172 -9.94 15.78 -2.71
C CYS A 172 -10.10 16.15 -4.18
N ARG A 173 -10.56 17.36 -4.43
CA ARG A 173 -10.86 17.88 -5.76
C ARG A 173 -10.16 19.20 -5.96
N GLN A 174 -9.54 19.35 -7.12
CA GLN A 174 -8.95 20.61 -7.53
C GLN A 174 -9.45 20.97 -8.92
N LYS A 175 -9.84 22.23 -9.09
CA LYS A 175 -10.16 22.82 -10.37
C LYS A 175 -9.20 23.96 -10.65
N SER A 176 -8.65 24.00 -11.85
CA SER A 176 -7.70 25.02 -12.27
C SER A 176 -8.02 25.48 -13.69
N GLU A 177 -7.90 26.78 -13.93
CA GLU A 177 -8.10 27.41 -15.25
C GLU A 177 -6.76 27.97 -15.71
N ILE A 178 -6.39 27.66 -16.96
CA ILE A 178 -5.12 28.02 -17.57
C ILE A 178 -5.42 28.67 -18.92
N THR A 179 -5.09 29.92 -19.06
CA THR A 179 -5.24 30.60 -20.34
C THR A 179 -4.00 30.37 -21.20
N LEU A 180 -4.20 29.97 -22.46
CA LEU A 180 -3.11 29.83 -23.40
C LEU A 180 -2.43 31.19 -23.63
N PRO A 181 -1.09 31.25 -23.73
CA PRO A 181 -0.37 32.48 -24.05
C PRO A 181 -0.84 33.07 -25.39
N SER A 182 -0.79 34.39 -25.55
CA SER A 182 -1.19 35.07 -26.78
C SER A 182 -0.35 34.69 -28.02
N SER A 183 0.82 34.08 -27.80
CA SER A 183 1.67 33.52 -28.86
C SER A 183 1.18 32.19 -29.43
N LYS A 184 0.20 31.56 -28.78
CA LYS A 184 -0.41 30.31 -29.23
C LYS A 184 -1.77 30.57 -29.86
N PRO A 185 -2.10 29.90 -30.97
CA PRO A 185 -3.41 30.02 -31.61
C PRO A 185 -4.52 29.39 -30.76
N ASN A 186 -5.76 29.72 -31.11
CA ASN A 186 -6.95 29.15 -30.49
C ASN A 186 -7.05 27.64 -30.75
N VAL A 187 -7.71 26.92 -29.82
CA VAL A 187 -7.89 25.46 -29.88
C VAL A 187 -9.16 25.13 -30.64
N GLN A 188 -9.04 24.44 -31.78
CA GLN A 188 -10.19 23.85 -32.45
C GLN A 188 -10.57 22.49 -31.80
N GLU A 189 -9.60 21.62 -31.63
CA GLU A 189 -9.79 20.29 -31.04
C GLU A 189 -8.53 19.83 -30.29
N ILE A 190 -8.70 19.23 -29.10
CA ILE A 190 -7.62 18.52 -28.41
C ILE A 190 -7.44 17.16 -29.07
N LEU A 191 -6.30 16.93 -29.69
CA LEU A 191 -5.94 15.66 -30.33
C LEU A 191 -5.37 14.69 -29.30
N TRP A 192 -4.51 15.17 -28.39
CA TRP A 192 -3.93 14.38 -27.32
C TRP A 192 -3.72 15.22 -26.07
N LYS A 193 -3.93 14.61 -24.90
CA LYS A 193 -3.63 15.21 -23.61
C LYS A 193 -2.87 14.24 -22.73
N SER A 194 -1.84 14.72 -22.08
CA SER A 194 -1.11 14.04 -21.02
C SER A 194 -1.22 14.85 -19.75
N LEU A 195 -1.60 14.19 -18.68
CA LEU A 195 -1.74 14.77 -17.35
C LEU A 195 -0.94 13.88 -16.39
N GLU A 196 0.14 14.41 -15.83
CA GLU A 196 1.02 13.69 -14.92
C GLU A 196 1.14 14.41 -13.59
N ILE A 197 0.97 13.65 -12.49
CA ILE A 197 1.21 14.16 -11.15
C ILE A 197 2.67 13.91 -10.82
N ARG A 198 3.40 14.97 -10.47
CA ARG A 198 4.82 14.94 -10.13
C ARG A 198 5.05 15.43 -8.71
N ASN A 199 6.14 14.96 -8.10
CA ASN A 199 6.58 15.40 -6.76
C ASN A 199 5.45 15.35 -5.72
N LEU A 200 4.58 14.32 -5.81
CA LEU A 200 3.47 14.17 -4.87
C LEU A 200 4.01 13.88 -3.47
N ASP A 201 3.72 14.77 -2.54
CA ASP A 201 4.06 14.71 -1.13
C ASP A 201 2.78 14.74 -0.29
N THR A 202 2.75 13.96 0.79
CA THR A 202 1.61 13.87 1.68
C THR A 202 2.06 14.14 3.11
N LYS A 203 1.45 15.14 3.75
CA LYS A 203 1.79 15.52 5.12
C LYS A 203 0.56 15.47 6.02
N MET A 204 0.72 14.84 7.18
CA MET A 204 -0.25 14.91 8.26
C MET A 204 -0.05 16.21 9.02
N GLY A 205 -1.11 17.00 9.13
CA GLY A 205 -1.17 18.23 9.92
C GLY A 205 -2.21 18.16 11.02
N GLN A 206 -2.43 19.27 11.72
CA GLN A 206 -3.42 19.36 12.81
C GLN A 206 -4.85 19.14 12.31
N ASP A 207 -5.16 19.62 11.09
CA ASP A 207 -6.51 19.60 10.54
C ASP A 207 -6.74 18.40 9.59
N GLY A 208 -5.74 17.53 9.43
CA GLY A 208 -5.82 16.37 8.55
C GLY A 208 -4.65 16.21 7.61
N VAL A 209 -4.88 15.52 6.49
CA VAL A 209 -3.86 15.23 5.47
C VAL A 209 -3.86 16.32 4.42
N LYS A 210 -2.69 16.88 4.15
CA LYS A 210 -2.43 17.80 3.05
C LYS A 210 -1.63 17.08 1.96
N LEU A 211 -2.11 17.19 0.71
CA LEU A 211 -1.40 16.78 -0.49
C LEU A 211 -0.79 18.01 -1.14
N SER A 212 0.46 17.89 -1.54
CA SER A 212 1.14 18.89 -2.34
C SER A 212 1.94 18.23 -3.45
N GLY A 213 2.07 18.92 -4.58
CA GLY A 213 2.78 18.40 -5.75
C GLY A 213 2.59 19.31 -6.95
N GLU A 214 2.77 18.74 -8.13
CA GLU A 214 2.64 19.44 -9.40
C GLU A 214 1.86 18.58 -10.38
N VAL A 215 1.05 19.21 -11.22
CA VAL A 215 0.43 18.57 -12.37
C VAL A 215 1.06 19.13 -13.63
N LEU A 216 1.81 18.28 -14.34
CA LEU A 216 2.27 18.59 -15.69
C LEU A 216 1.14 18.33 -16.66
N ILE A 217 0.81 19.35 -17.43
CA ILE A 217 -0.22 19.33 -18.48
C ILE A 217 0.47 19.49 -19.81
N SER A 218 0.39 18.49 -20.67
CA SER A 218 0.85 18.55 -22.06
C SER A 218 -0.33 18.32 -22.98
N VAL A 219 -0.56 19.23 -23.91
CA VAL A 219 -1.69 19.20 -24.83
C VAL A 219 -1.18 19.33 -26.27
N LEU A 220 -1.58 18.38 -27.12
CA LEU A 220 -1.46 18.44 -28.54
C LEU A 220 -2.84 18.80 -29.10
N TYR A 221 -2.94 19.86 -29.87
CA TYR A 221 -4.23 20.35 -30.37
C TYR A 221 -4.14 20.84 -31.80
N GLN A 222 -5.27 20.84 -32.47
CA GLN A 222 -5.45 21.44 -33.77
C GLN A 222 -5.80 22.92 -33.60
N GLU A 223 -5.13 23.79 -34.33
CA GLU A 223 -5.44 25.24 -34.35
C GLU A 223 -6.72 25.54 -35.14
N GLU A 224 -7.40 26.62 -34.75
CA GLU A 224 -8.66 27.05 -35.37
C GLU A 224 -8.50 27.69 -36.78
N GLU A 225 -7.27 28.01 -37.19
CA GLU A 225 -7.00 28.62 -38.49
C GLU A 225 -7.12 27.61 -39.65
N GLU A 226 -7.30 28.13 -40.90
CA GLU A 226 -7.49 27.32 -42.12
C GLU A 226 -6.33 26.34 -42.43
N THR A 227 -5.21 26.44 -41.73
CA THR A 227 -4.00 25.66 -41.99
C THR A 227 -4.00 24.26 -41.40
N ASP A 228 -4.98 23.92 -40.53
CA ASP A 228 -5.08 22.61 -39.86
C ASP A 228 -3.77 22.17 -39.18
N ARG A 229 -2.93 23.10 -38.74
CA ARG A 229 -1.64 22.79 -38.12
C ARG A 229 -1.82 22.25 -36.72
N VAL A 230 -0.95 21.33 -36.37
CA VAL A 230 -0.88 20.77 -35.01
C VAL A 230 0.02 21.66 -34.18
N GLN A 231 -0.50 22.04 -33.03
CA GLN A 231 0.20 22.81 -32.01
C GLN A 231 0.34 21.99 -30.72
N TRP A 232 1.36 22.29 -29.94
CA TRP A 232 1.49 21.73 -28.61
C TRP A 232 1.71 22.83 -27.58
N TYR A 233 1.25 22.55 -26.37
CA TYR A 233 1.43 23.42 -25.22
C TYR A 233 1.67 22.60 -23.97
N GLU A 234 2.65 23.02 -23.19
CA GLU A 234 3.00 22.38 -21.92
C GLU A 234 3.01 23.43 -20.82
N THR A 235 2.50 23.05 -19.66
CA THR A 235 2.50 23.89 -18.47
C THR A 235 2.45 23.04 -17.20
N VAL A 236 2.94 23.61 -16.11
CA VAL A 236 2.91 22.99 -14.79
C VAL A 236 2.05 23.83 -13.87
N ILE A 237 1.14 23.19 -13.16
CA ILE A 237 0.34 23.85 -12.13
C ILE A 237 0.57 23.18 -10.77
N PRO A 238 0.51 23.95 -9.67
CA PRO A 238 0.62 23.36 -8.33
C PRO A 238 -0.60 22.49 -8.03
N LEU A 239 -0.35 21.34 -7.40
CA LEU A 239 -1.34 20.53 -6.73
C LEU A 239 -1.33 20.90 -5.25
N ASP A 240 -2.44 21.36 -4.72
CA ASP A 240 -2.62 21.68 -3.31
C ASP A 240 -4.05 21.37 -2.90
N CYS A 241 -4.25 20.25 -2.24
CA CYS A 241 -5.54 19.85 -1.72
C CYS A 241 -5.37 19.08 -0.42
N GLY A 242 -6.45 18.94 0.35
CA GLY A 242 -6.40 18.24 1.61
C GLY A 242 -7.76 17.72 2.02
N VAL A 243 -7.73 16.81 2.99
CA VAL A 243 -8.92 16.25 3.62
C VAL A 243 -8.76 16.23 5.13
N GLU A 244 -9.85 16.49 5.83
CA GLU A 244 -9.88 16.41 7.28
C GLU A 244 -9.69 14.97 7.74
N CYS A 245 -8.83 14.77 8.73
CA CYS A 245 -8.62 13.48 9.38
C CYS A 245 -8.40 13.72 10.87
N ASP A 246 -9.30 13.21 11.68
CA ASP A 246 -9.24 13.35 13.13
C ASP A 246 -8.36 12.25 13.75
N ALA A 247 -7.06 12.33 13.51
CA ALA A 247 -6.09 11.36 14.00
C ALA A 247 -5.30 11.85 15.24
N GLY A 248 -5.71 12.98 15.83
CA GLY A 248 -5.00 13.61 16.93
C GLY A 248 -3.75 14.39 16.50
N THR A 249 -3.24 15.22 17.40
CA THR A 249 -2.07 16.10 17.18
C THR A 249 -0.81 15.57 17.88
N GLU A 250 -0.77 14.29 18.20
CA GLU A 250 0.34 13.69 18.94
C GLU A 250 1.61 13.59 18.10
N ALA A 251 2.77 13.77 18.72
CA ALA A 251 4.05 13.87 18.02
C ALA A 251 4.55 12.54 17.42
N ASP A 252 4.01 11.40 17.88
CA ASP A 252 4.53 10.07 17.56
C ASP A 252 3.57 9.22 16.71
N ILE A 253 2.81 9.89 15.83
CA ILE A 253 1.93 9.18 14.89
C ILE A 253 2.69 8.71 13.66
N ILE A 254 2.35 7.52 13.21
CA ILE A 254 2.82 6.95 11.97
C ILE A 254 1.63 6.91 11.01
N TYR A 255 1.82 7.41 9.80
CA TYR A 255 0.73 7.45 8.83
C TYR A 255 1.17 6.94 7.46
N LYS A 256 0.25 6.38 6.72
CA LYS A 256 0.37 6.04 5.30
C LYS A 256 -0.82 6.64 4.56
N VAL A 257 -0.53 7.34 3.48
CA VAL A 257 -1.54 7.91 2.59
C VAL A 257 -1.28 7.40 1.19
N LYS A 258 -2.20 6.58 0.67
CA LYS A 258 -2.21 6.19 -0.72
C LYS A 258 -3.07 7.18 -1.48
N ALA A 259 -2.44 8.02 -2.30
CA ALA A 259 -3.12 8.99 -3.13
C ALA A 259 -3.06 8.58 -4.60
N ARG A 260 -4.21 8.42 -5.24
CA ARG A 260 -4.33 8.01 -6.63
C ARG A 260 -5.33 8.88 -7.37
N PRO A 261 -5.07 9.28 -8.62
CA PRO A 261 -6.06 9.98 -9.41
C PRO A 261 -7.27 9.08 -9.65
N ALA A 262 -8.46 9.58 -9.33
CA ALA A 262 -9.74 8.97 -9.66
C ALA A 262 -10.23 9.44 -11.04
N SER A 263 -10.04 10.73 -11.33
CA SER A 263 -10.26 11.30 -12.67
C SER A 263 -9.37 12.51 -12.88
N MET A 264 -8.91 12.67 -14.10
CA MET A 264 -8.20 13.87 -14.57
C MET A 264 -8.81 14.29 -15.90
N GLU A 265 -9.61 15.35 -15.88
CA GLU A 265 -10.31 15.84 -17.05
C GLU A 265 -9.77 17.22 -17.44
N LEU A 266 -9.55 17.41 -18.73
CA LEU A 266 -9.13 18.67 -19.30
C LEU A 266 -10.07 19.01 -20.44
N GLU A 267 -10.69 20.18 -20.34
CA GLU A 267 -11.61 20.74 -21.32
C GLU A 267 -11.12 22.10 -21.79
N VAL A 268 -11.50 22.48 -23.01
CA VAL A 268 -11.31 23.82 -23.54
C VAL A 268 -12.58 24.62 -23.34
N LYS A 269 -12.44 25.89 -22.93
CA LYS A 269 -13.54 26.83 -22.78
C LYS A 269 -13.19 28.17 -23.43
N PRO A 270 -14.21 28.90 -23.93
CA PRO A 270 -13.99 30.22 -24.42
C PRO A 270 -13.55 31.20 -23.33
N ASP A 271 -12.71 32.15 -23.69
CA ASP A 271 -12.37 33.29 -22.86
C ASP A 271 -13.44 34.40 -22.94
N TYR A 272 -13.11 35.60 -22.41
CA TYR A 272 -14.05 36.76 -22.43
C TYR A 272 -14.40 37.25 -23.81
N ASP A 273 -13.51 37.05 -24.81
CA ASP A 273 -13.70 37.47 -26.20
C ASP A 273 -14.39 36.37 -27.03
N GLY A 274 -14.67 35.22 -26.39
CA GLY A 274 -15.31 34.06 -27.04
C GLY A 274 -14.33 33.15 -27.77
N GLU A 275 -13.03 33.32 -27.57
CA GLU A 275 -11.98 32.52 -28.19
C GLU A 275 -11.71 31.25 -27.34
N GLU A 276 -11.62 30.06 -27.95
CA GLU A 276 -11.35 28.79 -27.30
C GLU A 276 -9.88 28.70 -26.86
N ARG A 277 -9.57 29.29 -25.70
CA ARG A 277 -8.21 29.46 -25.17
C ARG A 277 -8.02 29.09 -23.71
N VAL A 278 -9.08 28.80 -22.96
CA VAL A 278 -8.99 28.46 -21.54
C VAL A 278 -9.03 26.96 -21.36
N LEU A 279 -7.94 26.39 -20.89
CA LEU A 279 -7.88 24.98 -20.47
C LEU A 279 -8.38 24.88 -19.04
N VAL A 280 -9.43 24.10 -18.80
CA VAL A 280 -9.99 23.84 -17.49
C VAL A 280 -9.64 22.42 -17.07
N LEU A 281 -8.79 22.30 -16.06
CA LEU A 281 -8.45 21.03 -15.43
C LEU A 281 -9.40 20.76 -14.26
N GLU A 282 -10.01 19.59 -14.24
CA GLU A 282 -10.71 19.03 -13.08
C GLU A 282 -9.99 17.74 -12.64
N LEU A 283 -9.39 17.77 -11.45
CA LEU A 283 -8.66 16.67 -10.85
C LEU A 283 -9.40 16.18 -9.62
N VAL A 284 -9.64 14.87 -9.55
CA VAL A 284 -10.16 14.18 -8.36
C VAL A 284 -9.13 13.15 -7.92
N MET A 285 -8.70 13.24 -6.67
CA MET A 285 -7.77 12.30 -6.05
C MET A 285 -8.51 11.46 -5.02
N ASN A 286 -8.39 10.14 -5.11
CA ASN A 286 -8.79 9.22 -4.06
C ASN A 286 -7.66 9.09 -3.04
N LEU A 287 -8.02 9.17 -1.76
CA LEU A 287 -7.10 9.04 -0.64
C LEU A 287 -7.53 7.88 0.24
N ASP A 288 -6.60 6.97 0.50
CA ASP A 288 -6.70 5.95 1.55
C ASP A 288 -5.71 6.33 2.64
N ILE A 289 -6.24 6.73 3.79
CA ILE A 289 -5.49 7.28 4.92
C ILE A 289 -5.56 6.27 6.05
N ARG A 290 -4.39 5.85 6.53
CA ARG A 290 -4.26 5.02 7.73
C ARG A 290 -3.28 5.68 8.68
N VAL A 291 -3.67 5.79 9.93
CA VAL A 291 -2.88 6.43 10.99
C VAL A 291 -2.78 5.49 12.16
N TRP A 292 -1.56 5.29 12.62
CA TRP A 292 -1.26 4.44 13.77
C TRP A 292 -0.44 5.19 14.81
N LYS A 293 -0.47 4.65 16.01
CA LYS A 293 0.40 5.03 17.12
C LYS A 293 1.00 3.79 17.75
N GLU A 294 2.31 3.81 17.97
CA GLU A 294 2.95 2.80 18.83
C GLU A 294 2.77 3.19 20.29
N GLN A 295 2.39 2.22 21.09
CA GLN A 295 2.18 2.37 22.52
C GLN A 295 2.77 1.19 23.29
N GLU A 296 3.58 1.47 24.30
CA GLU A 296 4.03 0.44 25.23
C GLU A 296 2.93 0.17 26.25
N ILE A 297 2.59 -1.10 26.43
CA ILE A 297 1.62 -1.57 27.41
C ILE A 297 2.22 -2.69 28.26
N SER A 298 1.70 -2.81 29.48
CA SER A 298 2.02 -3.92 30.38
C SER A 298 0.84 -4.88 30.39
N MET A 299 0.99 -6.03 29.72
CA MET A 299 -0.04 -7.08 29.65
C MET A 299 0.09 -8.06 30.78
N LEU A 300 -1.04 -8.52 31.31
CA LEU A 300 -1.07 -9.61 32.29
C LEU A 300 -0.80 -10.93 31.56
N GLU A 301 0.36 -11.51 31.80
CA GLU A 301 0.82 -12.74 31.16
C GLU A 301 0.35 -14.00 31.91
N ASP A 302 0.40 -13.95 33.22
CA ASP A 302 -0.02 -15.08 34.08
C ASP A 302 -0.40 -14.60 35.49
N VAL A 303 -1.21 -15.39 36.17
CA VAL A 303 -1.64 -15.13 37.54
C VAL A 303 -1.85 -16.46 38.27
N TYR A 304 -1.50 -16.51 39.55
CA TYR A 304 -1.87 -17.62 40.44
C TYR A 304 -2.14 -17.09 41.85
N SER A 305 -2.76 -17.92 42.69
CA SER A 305 -3.02 -17.57 44.09
C SER A 305 -2.62 -18.72 45.01
N LEU A 306 -2.17 -18.35 46.20
CA LEU A 306 -1.87 -19.33 47.26
C LEU A 306 -3.13 -19.78 48.01
N LYS A 307 -4.27 -19.08 47.82
CA LYS A 307 -5.54 -19.35 48.55
C LYS A 307 -6.57 -20.10 47.71
N LYS A 308 -6.49 -20.07 46.42
CA LYS A 308 -7.41 -20.67 45.45
C LYS A 308 -6.68 -21.06 44.18
N GLU A 309 -7.20 -22.00 43.45
CA GLU A 309 -6.70 -22.32 42.11
C GLU A 309 -7.27 -21.35 41.11
N ILE A 310 -6.41 -20.68 40.33
CA ILE A 310 -6.77 -19.74 39.28
C ILE A 310 -6.29 -20.35 37.97
N ILE A 311 -7.25 -20.59 37.08
CA ILE A 311 -7.00 -21.13 35.74
C ILE A 311 -7.30 -20.04 34.73
N PRO A 312 -6.27 -19.39 34.14
CA PRO A 312 -6.49 -18.40 33.08
C PRO A 312 -6.99 -19.10 31.80
N VAL A 313 -7.99 -18.49 31.15
CA VAL A 313 -8.46 -18.88 29.82
C VAL A 313 -7.84 -17.92 28.85
N CYS A 314 -6.98 -18.45 27.96
CA CYS A 314 -6.24 -17.65 26.99
C CYS A 314 -6.78 -17.86 25.58
N THR A 315 -6.72 -16.80 24.77
CA THR A 315 -6.93 -16.82 23.32
C THR A 315 -5.74 -16.19 22.64
N GLY A 316 -5.35 -16.74 21.47
CA GLY A 316 -4.27 -16.15 20.68
C GLY A 316 -4.71 -14.81 20.09
N VAL A 317 -3.88 -13.79 20.23
CA VAL A 317 -4.02 -12.48 19.60
C VAL A 317 -2.76 -12.15 18.81
N THR A 318 -2.92 -11.60 17.61
CA THR A 318 -1.81 -11.15 16.79
C THR A 318 -1.56 -9.67 17.06
N LEU A 319 -0.38 -9.33 17.55
CA LEU A 319 0.10 -7.96 17.68
C LEU A 319 0.90 -7.58 16.43
N HIS A 320 0.79 -6.34 16.03
CA HIS A 320 1.55 -5.77 14.93
C HIS A 320 2.51 -4.71 15.47
N HIS A 321 3.72 -4.67 14.90
CA HIS A 321 4.73 -3.65 15.17
C HIS A 321 5.22 -3.09 13.85
N ILE A 322 5.53 -1.81 13.77
CA ILE A 322 6.19 -1.27 12.59
C ILE A 322 7.67 -1.60 12.66
N SER A 323 8.14 -2.38 11.70
CA SER A 323 9.55 -2.70 11.55
C SER A 323 10.29 -1.56 10.86
N VAL A 324 9.74 -1.04 9.77
CA VAL A 324 10.31 0.09 9.04
C VAL A 324 9.25 0.83 8.22
N LYS A 325 9.37 2.14 8.14
CA LYS A 325 8.82 2.99 7.08
C LYS A 325 10.00 3.60 6.33
N ASN A 326 10.13 3.28 5.03
CA ASN A 326 11.25 3.72 4.21
C ASN A 326 10.72 4.26 2.87
N GLU A 327 11.18 5.46 2.51
CA GLU A 327 10.91 6.11 1.23
C GLU A 327 12.20 6.13 0.41
N SER A 328 12.34 5.17 -0.48
CA SER A 328 13.52 5.01 -1.34
C SER A 328 13.26 5.54 -2.74
N GLN A 329 14.31 5.85 -3.46
CA GLN A 329 14.26 6.31 -4.85
C GLN A 329 15.21 5.53 -5.72
N CYS A 330 14.70 4.96 -6.81
CA CYS A 330 15.53 4.43 -7.89
C CYS A 330 15.66 5.49 -8.99
N ARG A 331 16.88 5.78 -9.41
CA ARG A 331 17.18 6.76 -10.46
C ARG A 331 17.66 6.04 -11.70
N LEU A 332 16.99 6.29 -12.81
CA LEU A 332 17.36 5.76 -14.12
C LEU A 332 17.82 6.91 -15.01
N THR A 333 18.87 6.64 -15.78
CA THR A 333 19.32 7.51 -16.87
C THR A 333 19.63 6.59 -18.04
N GLU A 334 18.77 6.59 -19.03
CA GLU A 334 18.81 5.67 -20.15
C GLU A 334 18.76 6.45 -21.47
N GLN A 335 19.12 5.79 -22.53
CA GLN A 335 19.12 6.39 -23.87
C GLN A 335 18.12 5.64 -24.74
N MET A 336 17.18 6.39 -25.33
CA MET A 336 16.26 5.90 -26.35
C MET A 336 16.83 6.21 -27.72
N GLU A 337 16.94 5.21 -28.58
CA GLU A 337 17.39 5.34 -29.96
C GLU A 337 16.22 5.09 -30.90
N LEU A 338 15.93 6.03 -31.79
CA LEU A 338 14.89 5.83 -32.80
C LEU A 338 15.31 4.80 -33.85
N ALA A 339 14.39 3.93 -34.24
CA ALA A 339 14.64 3.00 -35.31
C ALA A 339 14.87 3.75 -36.65
N GLU A 340 15.73 3.22 -37.52
CA GLU A 340 16.03 3.79 -38.84
C GLU A 340 14.78 4.08 -39.73
N SER A 341 13.69 3.36 -39.44
CA SER A 341 12.40 3.53 -40.14
C SER A 341 11.49 4.62 -39.55
N GLN A 342 11.91 5.24 -38.44
CA GLN A 342 11.18 6.31 -37.78
C GLN A 342 11.65 7.68 -38.27
N GLU A 343 10.72 8.67 -38.26
CA GLU A 343 11.04 10.03 -38.62
C GLU A 343 11.89 10.69 -37.53
N LYS A 344 12.83 11.50 -37.96
CA LYS A 344 13.76 12.24 -37.10
C LYS A 344 13.06 13.26 -36.21
N ILE A 345 13.52 13.41 -34.99
CA ILE A 345 12.98 14.37 -34.03
C ILE A 345 13.38 15.78 -34.40
N LEU A 346 12.37 16.66 -34.50
CA LEU A 346 12.56 18.10 -34.50
C LEU A 346 12.39 18.67 -33.09
N GLN A 347 11.36 18.23 -32.38
CA GLN A 347 11.04 18.68 -31.03
C GLN A 347 10.21 17.64 -30.26
N ILE A 348 10.56 17.41 -29.00
CA ILE A 348 9.79 16.56 -28.10
C ILE A 348 8.55 17.33 -27.61
N CYS A 349 7.37 16.71 -27.70
CA CYS A 349 6.10 17.28 -27.24
C CYS A 349 5.72 16.76 -25.84
N SER A 350 5.89 15.47 -25.60
CA SER A 350 5.63 14.85 -24.29
C SER A 350 6.43 13.58 -24.14
N CYS A 351 6.75 13.27 -22.87
CA CYS A 351 7.28 11.98 -22.46
C CYS A 351 6.39 11.49 -21.33
N GLU A 352 5.67 10.40 -21.56
CA GLU A 352 4.83 9.75 -20.57
C GLU A 352 5.52 8.48 -20.08
N GLY A 353 5.31 8.12 -18.81
CA GLY A 353 5.87 6.91 -18.24
C GLY A 353 4.85 6.13 -17.42
N THR A 354 5.00 4.81 -17.45
CA THR A 354 4.27 3.90 -16.56
C THR A 354 5.26 2.97 -15.91
N VAL A 355 5.17 2.82 -14.59
CA VAL A 355 6.02 1.90 -13.83
C VAL A 355 5.21 0.68 -13.45
N HIS A 356 5.74 -0.51 -13.73
CA HIS A 356 5.16 -1.79 -13.34
C HIS A 356 6.12 -2.51 -12.41
N LEU A 357 5.63 -2.86 -11.23
CA LEU A 357 6.37 -3.67 -10.27
C LEU A 357 6.12 -5.13 -10.61
N GLU A 358 7.16 -5.86 -11.03
CA GLU A 358 7.04 -7.26 -11.47
C GLU A 358 7.24 -8.23 -10.30
N SER A 359 8.20 -7.93 -9.42
CA SER A 359 8.48 -8.79 -8.28
C SER A 359 8.92 -8.01 -7.04
N THR A 360 8.61 -8.58 -5.87
CA THR A 360 9.13 -8.16 -4.58
C THR A 360 9.63 -9.37 -3.82
N GLU A 361 10.90 -9.36 -3.45
CA GLU A 361 11.52 -10.46 -2.71
C GLU A 361 12.06 -9.95 -1.37
N LEU A 362 11.67 -10.62 -0.28
CA LEU A 362 12.27 -10.37 1.02
C LEU A 362 13.60 -11.11 1.12
N THR A 363 14.69 -10.34 1.24
CA THR A 363 16.07 -10.80 1.41
C THR A 363 16.53 -10.60 2.86
N GLU A 364 17.73 -11.06 3.20
CA GLU A 364 18.34 -10.81 4.51
C GLU A 364 18.60 -9.33 4.78
N GLN A 365 18.82 -8.51 3.76
CA GLN A 365 19.18 -7.09 3.87
C GLN A 365 17.96 -6.17 3.79
N GLY A 366 16.83 -6.65 3.26
CA GLY A 366 15.64 -5.86 3.06
C GLY A 366 14.73 -6.40 1.96
N VAL A 367 13.94 -5.54 1.35
CA VAL A 367 13.06 -5.87 0.23
C VAL A 367 13.74 -5.49 -1.08
N ARG A 368 13.95 -6.46 -1.94
CA ARG A 368 14.35 -6.26 -3.33
C ARG A 368 13.10 -6.06 -4.17
N ALA A 369 13.01 -4.94 -4.84
CA ALA A 369 11.96 -4.59 -5.78
C ALA A 369 12.51 -4.62 -7.21
N GLU A 370 11.89 -5.38 -8.10
CA GLU A 370 12.22 -5.44 -9.51
C GLU A 370 11.01 -5.04 -10.34
N GLY A 371 11.23 -4.32 -11.41
CA GLY A 371 10.15 -3.86 -12.28
C GLY A 371 10.65 -3.25 -13.57
N ILE A 372 9.72 -2.70 -14.32
CA ILE A 372 9.98 -2.03 -15.58
C ILE A 372 9.39 -0.63 -15.60
N LEU A 373 10.10 0.28 -16.25
CA LEU A 373 9.63 1.59 -16.64
C LEU A 373 9.33 1.56 -18.14
N VAL A 374 8.07 1.70 -18.51
CA VAL A 374 7.64 1.89 -19.89
C VAL A 374 7.61 3.37 -20.17
N THR A 375 8.34 3.85 -21.18
CA THR A 375 8.33 5.24 -21.59
C THR A 375 7.76 5.40 -23.00
N GLU A 376 6.95 6.41 -23.17
CA GLU A 376 6.33 6.76 -24.45
C GLU A 376 6.61 8.21 -24.79
N LEU A 377 7.26 8.42 -25.90
CA LEU A 377 7.63 9.72 -26.43
C LEU A 377 6.69 10.13 -27.55
N LEU A 378 6.22 11.37 -27.53
CA LEU A 378 5.52 12.01 -28.64
C LEU A 378 6.33 13.23 -29.09
N TYR A 379 6.60 13.35 -30.39
CA TYR A 379 7.47 14.39 -30.93
C TYR A 379 7.03 14.90 -32.27
N ILE A 380 7.38 16.14 -32.57
CA ILE A 380 7.30 16.74 -33.92
C ILE A 380 8.47 16.22 -34.72
N THR A 381 8.21 15.81 -35.95
CA THR A 381 9.23 15.30 -36.86
C THR A 381 9.78 16.38 -37.78
N THR A 382 10.83 16.04 -38.53
CA THR A 382 11.38 16.89 -39.58
C THR A 382 10.65 16.74 -40.91
N ASP A 383 9.69 15.85 -41.05
CA ASP A 383 8.92 15.57 -42.25
C ASP A 383 7.51 16.19 -42.17
N ASP A 384 7.24 17.19 -43.02
CA ASP A 384 5.93 17.85 -43.08
C ASP A 384 4.78 16.92 -43.50
N GLN A 385 5.08 15.79 -44.15
CA GLN A 385 4.09 14.76 -44.50
C GLN A 385 3.73 13.86 -43.33
N MET A 386 4.61 13.77 -42.33
CA MET A 386 4.44 12.99 -41.12
C MET A 386 4.78 13.83 -39.89
N PRO A 387 3.98 14.85 -39.58
CA PRO A 387 4.38 15.89 -38.62
C PRO A 387 4.55 15.41 -37.20
N ILE A 388 3.96 14.26 -36.83
CA ILE A 388 4.02 13.69 -35.50
C ILE A 388 4.56 12.28 -35.55
N GLY A 389 5.56 11.99 -34.69
CA GLY A 389 6.12 10.68 -34.43
C GLY A 389 5.94 10.26 -32.99
N SER A 390 6.06 8.96 -32.75
CA SER A 390 6.05 8.37 -31.42
C SER A 390 7.11 7.28 -31.30
N ALA A 391 7.66 7.13 -30.10
CA ALA A 391 8.58 6.05 -29.76
C ALA A 391 8.23 5.49 -28.39
N ARG A 392 8.46 4.18 -28.20
CA ARG A 392 8.21 3.48 -26.94
C ARG A 392 9.41 2.60 -26.62
N GLU A 393 9.87 2.68 -25.38
CA GLU A 393 10.96 1.86 -24.86
C GLU A 393 10.65 1.38 -23.43
N ILE A 394 11.27 0.27 -23.07
CA ILE A 394 11.09 -0.39 -21.76
C ILE A 394 12.44 -0.50 -21.08
N TYR A 395 12.53 0.01 -19.86
CA TYR A 395 13.75 -0.01 -19.07
C TYR A 395 13.52 -0.81 -17.78
N PRO A 396 14.29 -1.89 -17.54
CA PRO A 396 14.23 -2.61 -16.27
C PRO A 396 14.87 -1.79 -15.15
N PHE A 397 14.36 -1.95 -13.94
CA PHE A 397 14.98 -1.41 -12.74
C PHE A 397 14.98 -2.44 -11.60
N GLU A 398 15.98 -2.32 -10.75
CA GLU A 398 16.10 -3.08 -9.51
C GLU A 398 16.50 -2.14 -8.38
N GLN A 399 15.84 -2.26 -7.22
CA GLN A 399 16.18 -1.47 -6.04
C GLN A 399 16.06 -2.33 -4.78
N LEU A 400 17.14 -2.32 -3.98
CA LEU A 400 17.11 -2.87 -2.63
C LEU A 400 16.68 -1.77 -1.65
N ILE A 401 15.64 -2.04 -0.88
CA ILE A 401 15.12 -1.17 0.19
C ILE A 401 15.51 -1.82 1.52
N GLU A 402 16.45 -1.22 2.22
CA GLU A 402 16.99 -1.78 3.45
C GLU A 402 15.93 -1.79 4.57
N ILE A 403 15.85 -2.91 5.29
CA ILE A 403 15.10 -3.04 6.54
C ILE A 403 16.13 -3.21 7.65
N PRO A 404 16.19 -2.30 8.64
CA PRO A 404 17.11 -2.42 9.76
C PRO A 404 16.92 -3.78 10.45
N GLN A 405 18.02 -4.50 10.65
CA GLN A 405 17.98 -5.69 11.47
C GLN A 405 17.77 -5.21 12.91
N GLN A 406 16.57 -5.39 13.45
CA GLN A 406 16.44 -5.31 14.89
C GLN A 406 17.32 -6.41 15.47
N THR A 407 18.23 -6.02 16.33
CA THR A 407 18.99 -6.96 17.15
C THR A 407 17.98 -7.65 18.07
N ALA A 408 17.27 -8.65 17.54
CA ALA A 408 16.54 -9.58 18.34
C ALA A 408 17.52 -10.10 19.40
N ARG A 409 17.11 -10.11 20.66
CA ARG A 409 17.85 -10.84 21.69
C ARG A 409 17.91 -12.29 21.21
N THR A 410 19.00 -12.61 20.53
CA THR A 410 19.27 -13.90 19.93
C THR A 410 19.14 -14.96 21.02
N GLU A 411 18.18 -15.85 20.88
CA GLU A 411 18.24 -17.12 21.58
C GLU A 411 19.53 -17.81 21.09
N ARG A 412 20.51 -17.89 21.95
CA ARG A 412 21.92 -18.23 21.68
C ARG A 412 22.18 -19.54 20.93
N ASN A 413 21.16 -20.25 20.42
CA ASN A 413 21.30 -21.61 19.88
C ASN A 413 20.46 -21.91 18.61
N LYS A 414 19.86 -20.92 17.94
CA LYS A 414 19.15 -21.20 16.67
C LYS A 414 20.09 -21.06 15.46
N PRO A 415 20.00 -21.94 14.44
CA PRO A 415 20.70 -21.77 13.16
C PRO A 415 20.22 -20.50 12.45
N GLU A 416 21.13 -19.70 11.88
CA GLU A 416 20.82 -18.45 11.16
C GLU A 416 19.75 -18.64 10.05
N GLU A 417 19.77 -19.78 9.35
CA GLU A 417 18.76 -20.10 8.32
C GLU A 417 17.33 -20.22 8.88
N LEU A 418 17.19 -20.74 10.08
CA LEU A 418 15.88 -20.92 10.73
C LEU A 418 15.34 -19.57 11.23
N GLU A 419 16.21 -18.69 11.73
CA GLU A 419 15.86 -17.33 12.15
C GLU A 419 15.42 -16.49 10.96
N ALA A 420 16.10 -16.60 9.82
CA ALA A 420 15.75 -15.92 8.57
C ALA A 420 14.38 -16.37 8.04
N LEU A 421 14.09 -17.68 8.12
CA LEU A 421 12.81 -18.24 7.70
C LEU A 421 11.66 -17.80 8.61
N GLU A 422 11.87 -17.81 9.94
CA GLU A 422 10.89 -17.34 10.91
C GLU A 422 10.61 -15.84 10.74
N ARG A 423 11.64 -15.05 10.47
CA ARG A 423 11.50 -13.61 10.18
C ARG A 423 10.69 -13.39 8.91
N LYS A 424 10.98 -14.14 7.84
CA LYS A 424 10.24 -14.05 6.57
C LYS A 424 8.74 -14.32 6.77
N ASN A 425 8.39 -15.25 7.66
CA ASN A 425 7.01 -15.60 7.95
C ASN A 425 6.29 -14.58 8.86
N LYS A 426 7.04 -13.77 9.62
CA LYS A 426 6.50 -12.76 10.53
C LYS A 426 6.39 -11.37 9.92
N LEU A 427 7.12 -11.10 8.82
CA LEU A 427 7.18 -9.79 8.21
C LEU A 427 6.15 -9.67 7.10
N GLN A 428 5.25 -8.71 7.23
CA GLN A 428 4.31 -8.30 6.18
C GLN A 428 4.77 -6.97 5.59
N THR A 429 4.88 -6.88 4.28
CA THR A 429 5.36 -5.68 3.60
C THR A 429 4.30 -5.12 2.66
N GLU A 430 4.13 -3.81 2.67
CA GLU A 430 3.35 -3.05 1.70
C GLU A 430 4.29 -2.11 0.95
N LEU A 431 4.49 -2.36 -0.35
CA LEU A 431 5.32 -1.54 -1.22
C LEU A 431 4.44 -0.83 -2.25
N ASP A 432 4.52 0.49 -2.28
CA ASP A 432 3.94 1.31 -3.33
C ASP A 432 5.05 1.86 -4.23
N CYS A 433 4.83 1.80 -5.55
CA CYS A 433 5.77 2.25 -6.57
C CYS A 433 5.12 3.34 -7.42
N ARG A 434 5.84 4.45 -7.67
CA ARG A 434 5.35 5.56 -8.49
C ARG A 434 6.47 6.29 -9.21
N ILE A 435 6.17 6.90 -10.34
CA ILE A 435 7.09 7.85 -10.98
C ILE A 435 7.00 9.18 -10.22
N SER A 436 8.12 9.61 -9.66
CA SER A 436 8.23 10.92 -9.00
C SER A 436 8.62 12.01 -9.99
N GLN A 437 9.51 11.68 -10.93
CA GLN A 437 9.96 12.58 -12.00
C GLN A 437 10.26 11.78 -13.25
N LEU A 438 9.90 12.35 -14.40
CA LEU A 438 10.26 11.83 -15.71
C LEU A 438 10.58 13.00 -16.63
N SER A 439 11.67 12.90 -17.37
CA SER A 439 12.05 13.89 -18.38
C SER A 439 12.75 13.22 -19.55
N ALA A 440 12.56 13.79 -20.73
CA ALA A 440 13.22 13.41 -21.97
C ALA A 440 13.98 14.60 -22.53
N VAL A 441 15.25 14.41 -22.83
CA VAL A 441 16.13 15.44 -23.38
C VAL A 441 16.69 14.96 -24.71
N MET A 442 16.40 15.70 -25.77
CA MET A 442 16.92 15.41 -27.10
C MET A 442 18.45 15.61 -27.10
N LEU A 443 19.21 14.57 -27.41
CA LEU A 443 20.65 14.63 -27.62
C LEU A 443 20.99 15.00 -29.07
N ASP A 444 20.31 14.34 -29.99
CA ASP A 444 20.32 14.65 -31.42
C ASP A 444 18.98 14.25 -32.06
N GLN A 445 18.92 14.16 -33.37
CA GLN A 445 17.68 13.87 -34.10
C GLN A 445 17.18 12.41 -33.95
N ASP A 446 18.03 11.51 -33.51
CA ASP A 446 17.76 10.09 -33.40
C ASP A 446 17.90 9.56 -31.94
N HIS A 447 18.51 10.36 -31.04
CA HIS A 447 18.79 9.95 -29.66
C HIS A 447 18.16 10.89 -28.64
N VAL A 448 17.53 10.28 -27.63
CA VAL A 448 16.89 10.98 -26.51
C VAL A 448 17.40 10.40 -25.19
N GLU A 449 17.87 11.24 -24.30
CA GLU A 449 18.18 10.84 -22.92
C GLU A 449 16.91 10.86 -22.08
N ILE A 450 16.57 9.73 -21.48
CA ILE A 450 15.44 9.56 -20.55
C ILE A 450 15.99 9.55 -19.12
N LYS A 451 15.47 10.46 -18.29
CA LYS A 451 15.78 10.50 -16.86
C LYS A 451 14.51 10.28 -16.06
N ALA A 452 14.52 9.28 -15.21
CA ALA A 452 13.40 8.96 -14.34
C ALA A 452 13.84 8.82 -12.88
N VAL A 453 12.95 9.22 -11.98
CA VAL A 453 13.03 8.96 -10.54
C VAL A 453 11.80 8.18 -10.15
N ILE A 454 12.01 6.93 -9.75
CA ILE A 454 10.96 6.03 -9.28
C ILE A 454 10.97 6.05 -7.76
N GLY A 455 9.89 6.49 -7.14
CA GLY A 455 9.68 6.45 -5.70
C GLY A 455 9.16 5.08 -5.28
N LEU A 456 9.74 4.54 -4.22
CA LEU A 456 9.44 3.23 -3.63
C LEU A 456 9.14 3.43 -2.15
N ASP A 457 7.86 3.40 -1.78
CA ASP A 457 7.39 3.65 -0.41
C ASP A 457 7.09 2.31 0.27
N LEU A 458 8.01 1.86 1.12
CA LEU A 458 7.90 0.60 1.86
C LEU A 458 7.38 0.85 3.28
N LEU A 459 6.35 0.11 3.65
CA LEU A 459 5.91 -0.05 5.03
C LEU A 459 5.96 -1.53 5.40
N ALA A 460 6.72 -1.88 6.42
CA ALA A 460 6.89 -3.25 6.88
C ALA A 460 6.39 -3.40 8.32
N PHE A 461 5.57 -4.41 8.53
CA PHE A 461 5.01 -4.79 9.83
C PHE A 461 5.58 -6.13 10.26
N GLU A 462 5.95 -6.24 11.50
CA GLU A 462 6.25 -7.52 12.15
C GLU A 462 5.02 -7.99 12.92
N GLN A 463 4.70 -9.28 12.80
CA GLN A 463 3.59 -9.92 13.52
C GLN A 463 4.12 -10.78 14.65
N GLU A 464 3.55 -10.60 15.83
CA GLU A 464 3.80 -11.44 16.99
C GLU A 464 2.49 -12.06 17.48
N GLN A 465 2.45 -13.39 17.59
CA GLN A 465 1.32 -14.09 18.23
C GLN A 465 1.59 -14.24 19.72
N ILE A 466 0.64 -13.80 20.51
CA ILE A 466 0.71 -13.90 21.98
C ILE A 466 -0.56 -14.51 22.53
N ASP A 467 -0.43 -15.17 23.70
CA ASP A 467 -1.58 -15.59 24.47
C ASP A 467 -2.12 -14.43 25.31
N ASN A 468 -3.38 -14.11 25.13
CA ASN A 468 -4.09 -13.07 25.86
C ASN A 468 -5.15 -13.68 26.78
N ILE A 469 -5.15 -13.29 28.04
CA ILE A 469 -6.10 -13.79 29.03
C ILE A 469 -7.46 -13.13 28.78
N THR A 470 -8.46 -13.93 28.43
CA THR A 470 -9.82 -13.45 28.13
C THR A 470 -10.80 -13.69 29.28
N ASP A 471 -10.57 -14.71 30.08
CA ASP A 471 -11.38 -15.08 31.23
C ASP A 471 -10.55 -15.82 32.29
N MET A 472 -11.10 -16.00 33.50
CA MET A 472 -10.46 -16.72 34.57
C MET A 472 -11.47 -17.61 35.27
N ARG A 473 -11.07 -18.84 35.51
CA ARG A 473 -11.83 -19.79 36.35
C ARG A 473 -11.20 -19.87 37.71
N GLU A 474 -12.04 -19.85 38.76
CA GLU A 474 -11.61 -20.01 40.15
C GLU A 474 -12.12 -21.34 40.66
N GLU A 475 -11.23 -22.13 41.22
CA GLU A 475 -11.56 -23.39 41.84
C GLU A 475 -11.01 -23.42 43.28
N ALA A 476 -11.65 -24.21 44.16
CA ALA A 476 -11.13 -24.41 45.51
C ALA A 476 -9.85 -25.25 45.44
N LEU A 477 -8.85 -24.87 46.23
CA LEU A 477 -7.63 -25.68 46.35
C LEU A 477 -7.93 -27.09 46.83
N ASP A 478 -7.33 -28.09 46.19
CA ASP A 478 -7.35 -29.47 46.69
C ASP A 478 -6.42 -29.61 47.92
N MET A 479 -7.01 -29.35 49.06
CA MET A 479 -6.29 -29.37 50.34
C MET A 479 -5.71 -30.76 50.67
N GLU A 480 -6.32 -31.86 50.18
CA GLU A 480 -5.78 -33.21 50.42
C GLU A 480 -4.50 -33.46 49.61
N GLN A 481 -4.45 -33.03 48.38
CA GLN A 481 -3.23 -33.09 47.56
C GLN A 481 -2.14 -32.16 48.10
N LEU A 482 -2.52 -30.95 48.50
CA LEU A 482 -1.60 -29.98 49.07
C LEU A 482 -0.95 -30.50 50.38
N GLN A 483 -1.69 -31.11 51.27
CA GLN A 483 -1.16 -31.66 52.52
C GLN A 483 -0.21 -32.86 52.31
N LYS A 484 -0.39 -33.63 51.24
CA LYS A 484 0.48 -34.77 50.89
C LYS A 484 1.83 -34.33 50.32
N ARG A 485 1.96 -33.10 49.82
CA ARG A 485 3.24 -32.58 49.28
C ARG A 485 4.20 -32.24 50.43
N PRO A 486 5.51 -32.53 50.27
CA PRO A 486 6.50 -32.23 51.32
C PRO A 486 6.58 -30.70 51.55
N GLY A 487 6.77 -30.30 52.81
CA GLY A 487 6.90 -28.90 53.22
C GLY A 487 8.22 -28.24 52.78
N LEU A 488 9.22 -29.07 52.45
CA LEU A 488 10.53 -28.65 51.99
C LEU A 488 10.91 -29.47 50.76
N VAL A 489 11.22 -28.82 49.66
CA VAL A 489 11.59 -29.45 48.38
C VAL A 489 12.93 -28.92 47.91
N GLY A 490 13.87 -29.83 47.65
CA GLY A 490 15.08 -29.50 46.89
C GLY A 490 14.82 -29.71 45.42
N TYR A 491 14.70 -28.64 44.66
CA TYR A 491 14.43 -28.67 43.21
C TYR A 491 15.73 -28.51 42.40
N ILE A 492 15.85 -29.24 41.31
CA ILE A 492 16.97 -29.07 40.36
C ILE A 492 16.38 -28.49 39.06
N ALA A 493 16.77 -27.27 38.74
CA ALA A 493 16.26 -26.55 37.58
C ALA A 493 16.53 -27.30 36.28
N LYS A 494 15.50 -27.41 35.45
CA LYS A 494 15.54 -27.98 34.10
C LYS A 494 15.66 -26.89 33.07
N ASP A 495 15.90 -27.28 31.85
CA ASP A 495 15.87 -26.35 30.70
C ASP A 495 14.45 -25.82 30.47
N GLY A 496 14.29 -24.50 30.40
CA GLY A 496 12.99 -23.84 30.26
C GLY A 496 12.26 -23.52 31.57
N ASP A 497 12.77 -23.90 32.74
CA ASP A 497 12.20 -23.51 34.02
C ASP A 497 12.44 -22.01 34.30
N SER A 498 11.45 -21.39 34.95
CA SER A 498 11.55 -20.05 35.54
C SER A 498 11.22 -20.10 37.03
N LEU A 499 11.72 -19.13 37.80
CA LEU A 499 11.32 -19.05 39.24
C LEU A 499 9.81 -18.90 39.39
N TRP A 500 9.16 -18.21 38.40
CA TRP A 500 7.70 -18.07 38.34
C TRP A 500 6.99 -19.44 38.21
N SER A 501 7.39 -20.25 37.22
CA SER A 501 6.77 -21.57 36.99
C SER A 501 6.98 -22.50 38.20
N ILE A 502 8.18 -22.46 38.78
CA ILE A 502 8.50 -23.25 39.98
C ILE A 502 7.68 -22.80 41.20
N ALA A 503 7.54 -21.46 41.40
CA ALA A 503 6.74 -20.91 42.49
C ALA A 503 5.26 -21.29 42.37
N LYS A 504 4.69 -21.10 41.16
CA LYS A 504 3.31 -21.47 40.85
C LYS A 504 3.03 -22.94 41.09
N GLU A 505 3.92 -23.85 40.63
CA GLU A 505 3.77 -25.29 40.74
C GLU A 505 3.88 -25.77 42.21
N ASN A 506 4.68 -25.07 43.01
CA ASN A 506 4.93 -25.44 44.40
C ASN A 506 4.13 -24.61 45.42
N HIS A 507 3.15 -23.81 44.99
CA HIS A 507 2.32 -22.95 45.85
C HIS A 507 3.13 -22.07 46.82
N THR A 508 4.11 -21.34 46.28
CA THR A 508 4.93 -20.35 46.99
C THR A 508 5.07 -19.10 46.12
N THR A 509 5.75 -18.09 46.62
CA THR A 509 6.01 -16.87 45.83
C THR A 509 7.45 -16.85 45.31
N VAL A 510 7.69 -16.12 44.20
CA VAL A 510 9.05 -15.89 43.68
C VAL A 510 9.91 -15.20 44.75
N GLU A 511 9.34 -14.23 45.48
CA GLU A 511 10.02 -13.50 46.54
C GLU A 511 10.49 -14.44 47.67
N ASP A 512 9.67 -15.40 48.06
CA ASP A 512 10.04 -16.39 49.08
C ASP A 512 11.16 -17.32 48.60
N ILE A 513 11.09 -17.78 47.33
CA ILE A 513 12.19 -18.58 46.74
C ILE A 513 13.49 -17.79 46.75
N LEU A 514 13.47 -16.54 46.32
CA LEU A 514 14.66 -15.66 46.31
C LEU A 514 15.24 -15.49 47.70
N ARG A 515 14.40 -15.18 48.68
CA ARG A 515 14.79 -15.01 50.08
C ARG A 515 15.37 -16.28 50.68
N ASP A 516 14.71 -17.43 50.51
CA ASP A 516 15.08 -18.69 51.13
C ASP A 516 16.36 -19.29 50.50
N ASN A 517 16.71 -18.88 49.27
CA ASN A 517 17.93 -19.23 48.56
C ASN A 517 19.03 -18.15 48.58
N HIS A 518 18.80 -17.03 49.30
CA HIS A 518 19.73 -15.88 49.35
C HIS A 518 20.10 -15.33 47.96
N ARG A 519 19.13 -15.27 47.06
CA ARG A 519 19.30 -14.76 45.68
C ARG A 519 18.80 -13.31 45.56
N THR A 520 19.39 -12.61 44.58
CA THR A 520 19.03 -11.22 44.26
C THR A 520 18.49 -11.07 42.83
N ASP A 521 18.57 -12.14 42.04
CA ASP A 521 18.11 -12.19 40.66
C ASP A 521 17.22 -13.39 40.38
N GLU A 522 16.40 -13.31 39.33
CA GLU A 522 15.50 -14.39 38.91
C GLU A 522 16.12 -15.32 37.86
N ASP A 523 17.34 -15.02 37.39
CA ASP A 523 18.03 -15.81 36.36
C ASP A 523 18.35 -17.22 36.86
N LEU A 524 17.75 -18.22 36.22
CA LEU A 524 17.89 -19.61 36.59
C LEU A 524 18.72 -20.39 35.57
N ARG A 525 19.72 -21.15 36.03
CA ARG A 525 20.56 -21.98 35.16
C ARG A 525 20.19 -23.45 35.29
N ARG A 526 20.21 -24.16 34.18
CA ARG A 526 20.01 -25.61 34.17
C ARG A 526 20.94 -26.33 35.17
N GLY A 527 20.37 -27.20 35.97
CA GLY A 527 21.11 -27.96 36.98
C GLY A 527 21.32 -27.22 38.30
N GLU A 528 20.87 -25.98 38.41
CA GLU A 528 20.93 -25.23 39.67
C GLU A 528 19.99 -25.80 40.71
N LYS A 529 20.43 -25.81 41.97
CA LYS A 529 19.66 -26.37 43.09
C LYS A 529 18.93 -25.25 43.82
N ILE A 530 17.62 -25.37 43.92
CA ILE A 530 16.75 -24.42 44.60
C ILE A 530 16.06 -25.11 45.76
N LEU A 531 16.06 -24.45 46.90
CA LEU A 531 15.29 -24.80 48.05
C LEU A 531 13.93 -24.13 47.96
N ILE A 532 12.86 -24.91 48.07
CA ILE A 532 11.48 -24.42 48.05
C ILE A 532 10.84 -24.76 49.37
N VAL A 533 10.36 -23.73 50.07
CA VAL A 533 9.63 -23.87 51.34
C VAL A 533 8.15 -23.58 51.04
N LYS A 534 7.31 -24.59 51.25
CA LYS A 534 5.87 -24.47 51.04
C LYS A 534 5.24 -23.63 52.14
N LYS A 535 4.53 -22.58 51.80
CA LYS A 535 3.69 -21.82 52.70
C LYS A 535 2.24 -22.30 52.61
N VAL A 536 1.76 -22.98 53.64
CA VAL A 536 0.34 -23.26 53.82
C VAL A 536 -0.12 -22.45 55.05
N GLU A 537 -0.85 -21.36 54.78
CA GLU A 537 -1.60 -20.74 55.88
C GLU A 537 -2.73 -21.67 56.28
N LEU A 538 -2.56 -22.37 57.39
CA LEU A 538 -3.65 -23.06 58.03
C LEU A 538 -4.61 -21.99 58.58
N ASN A 539 -5.73 -21.76 57.89
CA ASN A 539 -6.83 -21.02 58.50
C ASN A 539 -7.23 -21.77 59.79
N SER A 540 -6.87 -21.21 60.92
CA SER A 540 -7.41 -21.64 62.20
C SER A 540 -8.92 -21.38 62.16
N TYR A 541 -9.69 -22.42 61.93
CA TYR A 541 -11.10 -22.39 62.26
C TYR A 541 -11.18 -22.17 63.78
N GLU A 542 -11.45 -20.97 64.21
CA GLU A 542 -11.99 -20.69 65.52
C GLU A 542 -13.38 -21.35 65.61
N SER A 543 -13.48 -22.24 66.51
CA SER A 543 -14.65 -22.99 66.92
C SER A 543 -15.79 -22.16 67.49
#